data_8f189821112039db652dbb701597c529
#
_entry.id   8f189821112039db652dbb701597c529
#
_cell.length_a   1.000
_cell.length_b   1.000
_cell.length_c   1.000
_cell.angle_alpha   90.00
_cell.angle_beta   90.00
_cell.angle_gamma   90.00
#
_symmetry.space_group_name_H-M   'P 1'
#
loop_
_entity.id
_entity.type
_entity.pdbx_description
1 polymer ?
#
loop_
_entity_poly.entity_id
_entity_poly.type
_entity_poly.pdbx_seq_one_letter_code
_entity_poly.pdbx_strand_id
1 'polypeptide(L)'
;MAQAQMEVVKTQQELAHQDYVQELRKKVMQFNAQPVQCQDAQRAQEIAEERYDIMRKRYETGTVTVTDLNTAQNEMASARSQYIYQLKSFWTDYFGLQKATLYDWRNNRDVMVDIDNIIKD
;
A
#
# COMPACT_ATOMS: atom_id res chain seq x y z
N MET A 1 35.65 13.01 -30.37
CA MET A 1 35.23 13.69 -29.63
C MET A 1 34.63 13.22 -28.31
N ALA A 2 35.55 13.03 -27.41
CA ALA A 2 35.21 12.53 -26.06
C ALA A 2 34.32 13.47 -25.27
N GLN A 3 34.41 14.79 -25.48
CA GLN A 3 33.61 15.77 -24.74
C GLN A 3 32.12 15.69 -25.12
N ALA A 4 31.80 15.51 -26.40
CA ALA A 4 30.40 15.36 -26.83
C ALA A 4 29.76 14.07 -26.29
N GLN A 5 30.53 12.99 -26.23
CA GLN A 5 30.07 11.73 -25.65
C GLN A 5 29.84 11.86 -24.15
N MET A 6 30.72 12.58 -23.43
CA MET A 6 30.54 12.83 -22.00
C MET A 6 29.28 13.66 -21.70
N GLU A 7 29.00 14.67 -22.52
CA GLU A 7 27.80 15.49 -22.38
C GLU A 7 26.52 14.67 -22.61
N VAL A 8 26.53 13.79 -23.62
CA VAL A 8 25.39 12.91 -23.89
C VAL A 8 25.15 11.94 -22.70
N VAL A 9 26.22 11.37 -22.14
CA VAL A 9 26.13 10.48 -20.99
C VAL A 9 25.59 11.24 -19.77
N LYS A 10 26.07 12.45 -19.51
CA LYS A 10 25.56 13.27 -18.42
C LYS A 10 24.08 13.60 -18.58
N THR A 11 23.67 13.98 -19.80
CA THR A 11 22.26 14.26 -20.09
C THR A 11 21.38 13.03 -19.87
N GLN A 12 21.85 11.87 -20.31
CA GLN A 12 21.14 10.62 -20.09
C GLN A 12 21.01 10.28 -18.60
N GLN A 13 22.07 10.51 -17.82
CA GLN A 13 22.05 10.30 -16.38
C GLN A 13 21.07 11.26 -15.68
N GLU A 14 21.04 12.51 -16.09
CA GLU A 14 20.11 13.51 -15.54
C GLU A 14 18.66 13.15 -15.85
N LEU A 15 18.36 12.71 -17.09
CA LEU A 15 17.03 12.28 -17.48
C LEU A 15 16.59 11.03 -16.69
N ALA A 16 17.50 10.07 -16.55
CA ALA A 16 17.24 8.88 -15.76
C ALA A 16 16.97 9.22 -14.28
N HIS A 17 17.73 10.18 -13.74
CA HIS A 17 17.53 10.65 -12.38
C HIS A 17 16.19 11.36 -12.21
N GLN A 18 15.81 12.22 -13.15
CA GLN A 18 14.52 12.90 -13.15
C GLN A 18 13.35 11.92 -13.22
N ASP A 19 13.44 10.91 -14.09
CA ASP A 19 12.44 9.86 -14.20
C ASP A 19 12.32 9.07 -12.90
N TYR A 20 13.44 8.74 -12.28
CA TYR A 20 13.48 8.05 -11.01
C TYR A 20 12.79 8.86 -9.90
N VAL A 21 13.08 10.15 -9.81
CA VAL A 21 12.46 11.05 -8.83
C VAL A 21 10.95 11.14 -9.05
N GLN A 22 10.50 11.25 -10.30
CA GLN A 22 9.07 11.29 -10.63
C GLN A 22 8.36 10.00 -10.23
N GLU A 23 8.97 8.85 -10.51
CA GLU A 23 8.42 7.56 -10.09
C GLU A 23 8.33 7.45 -8.57
N LEU A 24 9.36 7.91 -7.86
CA LEU A 24 9.35 7.94 -6.40
C LEU A 24 8.24 8.82 -5.85
N ARG A 25 8.06 10.02 -6.41
CA ARG A 25 6.98 10.93 -6.01
C ARG A 25 5.62 10.27 -6.18
N LYS A 26 5.42 9.61 -7.31
CA LYS A 26 4.18 8.91 -7.62
C LYS A 26 3.92 7.80 -6.61
N LYS A 27 4.95 7.00 -6.29
CA LYS A 27 4.86 5.93 -5.30
C LYS A 27 4.56 6.47 -3.90
N VAL A 28 5.20 7.57 -3.51
CA VAL A 28 4.97 8.23 -2.22
C VAL A 28 3.54 8.74 -2.13
N MET A 29 3.02 9.37 -3.19
CA MET A 29 1.64 9.84 -3.23
C MET A 29 0.65 8.69 -3.09
N GLN A 30 0.88 7.60 -3.79
CA GLN A 30 0.05 6.40 -3.70
C GLN A 30 0.10 5.80 -2.29
N PHE A 31 1.30 5.74 -1.71
CA PHE A 31 1.50 5.23 -0.36
C PHE A 31 0.77 6.09 0.68
N ASN A 32 0.83 7.41 0.54
CA ASN A 32 0.17 8.32 1.48
C ASN A 32 -1.35 8.20 1.45
N ALA A 33 -1.94 7.75 0.35
CA ALA A 33 -3.37 7.50 0.25
C ALA A 33 -3.79 6.15 0.87
N GLN A 34 -2.87 5.21 1.05
CA GLN A 34 -3.18 3.86 1.50
C GLN A 34 -3.71 3.76 2.94
N PRO A 35 -3.22 4.55 3.93
CA PRO A 35 -3.78 4.47 5.27
C PRO A 35 -5.29 4.74 5.31
N VAL A 36 -5.76 5.71 4.52
CA VAL A 36 -7.19 6.00 4.40
C VAL A 36 -7.92 4.82 3.75
N GLN A 37 -7.34 4.22 2.72
CA GLN A 37 -7.91 3.05 2.05
C GLN A 37 -8.00 1.85 3.00
N CYS A 38 -6.98 1.63 3.84
CA CYS A 38 -7.00 0.58 4.86
C CYS A 38 -8.09 0.83 5.91
N GLN A 39 -8.25 2.06 6.37
CA GLN A 39 -9.31 2.42 7.30
C GLN A 39 -10.69 2.21 6.70
N ASP A 40 -10.88 2.59 5.45
CA ASP A 40 -12.14 2.39 4.73
C ASP A 40 -12.45 0.90 4.57
N ALA A 41 -11.46 0.08 4.25
CA ALA A 41 -11.62 -1.36 4.13
C ALA A 41 -11.94 -2.01 5.47
N GLN A 42 -11.32 -1.56 6.56
CA GLN A 42 -11.61 -2.01 7.91
C GLN A 42 -13.05 -1.70 8.29
N ARG A 43 -13.49 -0.47 8.03
CA ARG A 43 -14.86 -0.04 8.31
C ARG A 43 -15.87 -0.84 7.50
N ALA A 44 -15.57 -1.09 6.22
CA ALA A 44 -16.42 -1.91 5.36
C ALA A 44 -16.55 -3.33 5.90
N GLN A 45 -15.47 -3.91 6.43
CA GLN A 45 -15.50 -5.21 7.08
C GLN A 45 -16.39 -5.21 8.32
N GLU A 46 -16.26 -4.20 9.18
CA GLU A 46 -17.07 -4.07 10.39
C GLU A 46 -18.57 -3.96 10.05
N ILE A 47 -18.90 -3.15 9.05
CA ILE A 47 -20.29 -2.99 8.57
C ILE A 47 -20.83 -4.31 8.03
N ALA A 48 -20.04 -5.04 7.26
CA ALA A 48 -20.44 -6.33 6.70
C ALA A 48 -20.66 -7.37 7.79
N GLU A 49 -19.83 -7.37 8.83
CA GLU A 49 -19.99 -8.26 9.99
C GLU A 49 -21.26 -7.95 10.77
N GLU A 50 -21.56 -6.67 11.02
CA GLU A 50 -22.79 -6.24 11.68
C GLU A 50 -24.02 -6.63 10.86
N ARG A 51 -23.96 -6.46 9.55
CA ARG A 51 -25.05 -6.83 8.65
C ARG A 51 -25.28 -8.33 8.68
N TYR A 52 -24.22 -9.14 8.71
CA TYR A 52 -24.34 -10.58 8.82
C TYR A 52 -24.99 -10.97 10.15
N ASP A 53 -24.59 -10.37 11.27
CA ASP A 53 -25.18 -10.66 12.58
C ASP A 53 -26.66 -10.32 12.63
N ILE A 54 -27.07 -9.20 12.04
CA ILE A 54 -28.48 -8.80 11.93
C ILE A 54 -29.26 -9.80 11.09
N MET A 55 -28.71 -10.21 9.94
CA MET A 55 -29.36 -11.18 9.05
C MET A 55 -29.47 -12.54 9.70
N ARG A 56 -28.47 -12.96 10.46
CA ARG A 56 -28.52 -14.22 11.21
C ARG A 56 -29.66 -14.22 12.24
N LYS A 57 -29.81 -13.14 12.98
CA LYS A 57 -30.89 -12.99 13.96
C LYS A 57 -32.26 -12.98 13.29
N ARG A 58 -32.39 -12.31 12.16
CA ARG A 58 -33.64 -12.29 11.38
C ARG A 58 -33.97 -13.64 10.80
N TYR A 59 -32.96 -14.42 10.39
CA TYR A 59 -33.14 -15.76 9.92
C TYR A 59 -33.70 -16.67 11.02
N GLU A 60 -33.17 -16.55 12.23
CA GLU A 60 -33.62 -17.31 13.39
C GLU A 60 -35.11 -17.01 13.72
N THR A 61 -35.54 -15.77 13.47
CA THR A 61 -36.96 -15.37 13.67
C THR A 61 -37.83 -15.61 12.44
N GLY A 62 -37.24 -16.12 11.35
CA GLY A 62 -37.99 -16.45 10.12
C GLY A 62 -38.33 -15.27 9.23
N THR A 63 -37.73 -14.08 9.46
CA THR A 63 -38.03 -12.86 8.68
C THR A 63 -37.25 -12.73 7.38
N VAL A 64 -36.14 -13.48 7.22
CA VAL A 64 -35.34 -13.48 6.00
C VAL A 64 -35.07 -14.91 5.52
N THR A 65 -34.74 -15.07 4.26
CA THR A 65 -34.49 -16.38 3.64
C THR A 65 -33.04 -16.82 3.83
N VAL A 66 -32.76 -18.12 3.60
CA VAL A 66 -31.41 -18.69 3.58
C VAL A 66 -30.57 -17.99 2.52
N THR A 67 -31.16 -17.62 1.37
CA THR A 67 -30.46 -16.91 0.31
C THR A 67 -29.96 -15.54 0.79
N ASP A 68 -30.79 -14.80 1.54
CA ASP A 68 -30.39 -13.51 2.11
C ASP A 68 -29.25 -13.67 3.10
N LEU A 69 -29.29 -14.71 3.94
CA LEU A 69 -28.23 -15.00 4.89
C LEU A 69 -26.91 -15.35 4.19
N ASN A 70 -26.97 -16.18 3.14
CA ASN A 70 -25.80 -16.55 2.35
C ASN A 70 -25.20 -15.35 1.63
N THR A 71 -26.02 -14.45 1.13
CA THR A 71 -25.57 -13.20 0.51
C THR A 71 -24.78 -12.35 1.51
N ALA A 72 -25.32 -12.18 2.72
CA ALA A 72 -24.65 -11.42 3.77
C ALA A 72 -23.33 -12.07 4.22
N GLN A 73 -23.28 -13.40 4.27
CA GLN A 73 -22.07 -14.15 4.57
C GLN A 73 -21.00 -13.95 3.50
N ASN A 74 -21.40 -14.00 2.23
CA ASN A 74 -20.48 -13.78 1.11
C ASN A 74 -19.94 -12.35 1.11
N GLU A 75 -20.79 -11.36 1.40
CA GLU A 75 -20.37 -9.96 1.52
C GLU A 75 -19.35 -9.78 2.66
N MET A 76 -19.57 -10.43 3.79
CA MET A 76 -18.64 -10.40 4.92
C MET A 76 -17.29 -11.00 4.54
N ALA A 77 -17.29 -12.17 3.90
CA ALA A 77 -16.07 -12.84 3.46
C ALA A 77 -15.30 -12.00 2.46
N SER A 78 -16.01 -11.37 1.52
CA SER A 78 -15.42 -10.47 0.53
C SER A 78 -14.79 -9.24 1.17
N ALA A 79 -15.48 -8.62 2.13
CA ALA A 79 -14.97 -7.45 2.83
C ALA A 79 -13.72 -7.78 3.66
N ARG A 80 -13.68 -8.95 4.29
CA ARG A 80 -12.48 -9.42 5.01
C ARG A 80 -11.32 -9.61 4.06
N SER A 81 -11.55 -10.24 2.91
CA SER A 81 -10.51 -10.46 1.90
C SER A 81 -9.95 -9.14 1.39
N GLN A 82 -10.81 -8.16 1.15
CA GLN A 82 -10.39 -6.83 0.70
C GLN A 82 -9.55 -6.11 1.76
N TYR A 83 -9.93 -6.21 3.02
CA TYR A 83 -9.16 -5.61 4.11
C TYR A 83 -7.76 -6.23 4.21
N ILE A 84 -7.67 -7.55 4.16
CA ILE A 84 -6.39 -8.27 4.20
C ILE A 84 -5.53 -7.88 2.99
N TYR A 85 -6.14 -7.78 1.80
CA TYR A 85 -5.44 -7.34 0.59
C TYR A 85 -4.88 -5.94 0.74
N GLN A 86 -5.67 -5.00 1.29
CA GLN A 86 -5.22 -3.63 1.50
C GLN A 86 -4.07 -3.55 2.51
N LEU A 87 -4.13 -4.31 3.60
CA LEU A 87 -3.03 -4.38 4.55
C LEU A 87 -1.75 -4.92 3.93
N LYS A 88 -1.88 -6.00 3.15
CA LYS A 88 -0.75 -6.61 2.44
C LYS A 88 -0.14 -5.63 1.45
N SER A 89 -0.97 -4.92 0.70
CA SER A 89 -0.53 -3.90 -0.25
C SER A 89 0.19 -2.75 0.45
N PHE A 90 -0.33 -2.28 1.58
CA PHE A 90 0.29 -1.24 2.38
C PHE A 90 1.71 -1.64 2.81
N TRP A 91 1.88 -2.83 3.38
CA TRP A 91 3.18 -3.29 3.84
C TRP A 91 4.15 -3.55 2.69
N THR A 92 3.66 -4.09 1.57
CA THR A 92 4.45 -4.31 0.36
C THR A 92 5.00 -2.98 -0.17
N ASP A 93 4.15 -1.97 -0.25
CA ASP A 93 4.54 -0.65 -0.74
C ASP A 93 5.45 0.08 0.26
N TYR A 94 5.21 -0.08 1.55
CA TYR A 94 6.08 0.48 2.59
C TYR A 94 7.50 -0.06 2.45
N PHE A 95 7.67 -1.38 2.37
CA PHE A 95 8.99 -1.98 2.20
C PHE A 95 9.59 -1.65 0.84
N GLY A 96 8.77 -1.56 -0.21
CA GLY A 96 9.21 -1.16 -1.54
C GLY A 96 9.76 0.26 -1.56
N LEU A 97 9.09 1.20 -0.89
CA LEU A 97 9.55 2.59 -0.78
C LEU A 97 10.82 2.68 0.06
N GLN A 98 10.88 1.97 1.17
CA GLN A 98 12.08 1.93 2.02
C GLN A 98 13.29 1.47 1.22
N LYS A 99 13.13 0.42 0.43
CA LYS A 99 14.18 -0.12 -0.44
C LYS A 99 14.55 0.85 -1.56
N ALA A 100 13.55 1.44 -2.22
CA ALA A 100 13.75 2.30 -3.38
C ALA A 100 14.41 3.64 -3.02
N THR A 101 14.05 4.21 -1.88
CA THR A 101 14.59 5.49 -1.41
C THR A 101 15.85 5.34 -0.58
N LEU A 102 16.18 4.11 -0.16
CA LEU A 102 17.24 3.84 0.80
C LEU A 102 17.09 4.67 2.08
N TYR A 103 15.83 4.95 2.44
CA TYR A 103 15.47 5.76 3.58
C TYR A 103 14.84 4.88 4.65
N ASP A 104 15.30 5.02 5.88
CA ASP A 104 14.74 4.29 7.00
C ASP A 104 13.58 5.08 7.61
N TRP A 105 12.35 4.74 7.21
CA TRP A 105 11.13 5.40 7.68
C TRP A 105 10.91 5.24 9.18
N ARG A 106 11.41 4.14 9.73
CA ARG A 106 11.24 3.82 11.15
C ARG A 106 12.09 4.71 12.02
N ASN A 107 13.35 4.92 11.63
CA ASN A 107 14.31 5.72 12.36
C ASN A 107 14.46 7.14 11.80
N ASN A 108 13.72 7.46 10.73
CA ASN A 108 13.71 8.76 10.07
C ASN A 108 15.11 9.20 9.63
N ARG A 109 15.86 8.27 9.02
CA ARG A 109 17.22 8.52 8.53
C ARG A 109 17.43 7.86 7.17
N ASP A 110 18.43 8.36 6.45
CA ASP A 110 18.82 7.83 5.17
C ASP A 110 19.80 6.66 5.35
N VAL A 111 19.44 5.49 4.82
CA VAL A 111 20.26 4.28 4.93
C VAL A 111 21.60 4.44 4.21
N MET A 112 21.66 5.21 3.11
CA MET A 112 22.91 5.48 2.38
C MET A 112 23.93 6.22 3.23
N VAL A 113 23.48 7.16 4.06
CA VAL A 113 24.37 7.91 4.96
C VAL A 113 25.05 6.98 5.96
N ASP A 114 24.34 5.99 6.47
CA ASP A 114 24.89 5.00 7.37
C ASP A 114 25.95 4.13 6.69
N ILE A 115 25.69 3.70 5.45
CA ILE A 115 26.64 2.91 4.67
C ILE A 115 27.93 3.71 4.43
N ASP A 116 27.80 4.98 4.07
CA ASP A 116 28.94 5.86 3.85
C ASP A 116 29.76 6.06 5.14
N ASN A 117 29.10 6.21 6.28
CA ASN A 117 29.76 6.32 7.57
C ASN A 117 30.52 5.05 7.95
N ILE A 118 29.99 3.89 7.64
CA ILE A 118 30.63 2.61 7.89
C ILE A 118 31.85 2.44 6.98
N ILE A 119 31.77 2.85 5.73
CA ILE A 119 32.84 2.73 4.75
C ILE A 119 34.00 3.67 5.06
N LYS A 120 33.73 4.88 5.57
CA LYS A 120 34.75 5.88 5.92
C LYS A 120 35.59 5.52 7.14
N ASP A 121 35.07 4.67 8.01
CA ASP A 121 35.79 4.18 9.17
C ASP A 121 36.55 2.90 8.83
#